data_6229b015ccd2f26daf79c8aebfe4511f
#
_entry.id   6229b015ccd2f26daf79c8aebfe4511f
#
_cell.length_a   1.000
_cell.length_b   1.000
_cell.length_c   1.000
_cell.angle_alpha   90.00
_cell.angle_beta   90.00
_cell.angle_gamma   90.00
#
_symmetry.space_group_name_H-M   'P 1'
#
loop_
_entity.id
_entity.type
_entity.pdbx_description
1 polymer ?
#
loop_
_entity_poly.entity_id
_entity_poly.type
_entity_poly.pdbx_seq_one_letter_code
_entity_poly.pdbx_strand_id
1 'polypeptide(L)'
;MHKGVGLDRRRDPDRIISVLREINADVIALQEADMRLGDRASVLSRAALDDTHWRPADVGKRPRSLGWHGNAILVRRDFEILDAQPLDLPTLEPRGAARVDIGINGHRVRIIGTHLDLSGLRRRDQAKAILAHLDDCGEACPTVIMGDFNQWGVRGGAMQEFGDGWNTLPTGRTFPSRQPVARLDRIITSLEWDMVEHGVHHSALSAQASDHLPLWAELSMPKLKAVLKK
;
A
#
# COMPACT_ATOMS: atom_id res chain seq x y z
N MET A 1 2.51 9.48 -2.23
CA MET A 1 2.10 10.84 -1.78
C MET A 1 3.19 11.91 -1.89
N HIS A 2 4.29 11.59 -2.51
CA HIS A 2 5.36 12.54 -2.88
C HIS A 2 5.77 13.50 -1.75
N LYS A 3 5.89 12.99 -0.52
CA LYS A 3 6.22 13.77 0.71
C LYS A 3 5.29 14.97 0.96
N GLY A 4 4.02 14.86 0.53
CA GLY A 4 3.03 15.93 0.62
C GLY A 4 3.28 17.10 -0.32
N VAL A 5 4.16 16.95 -1.32
CA VAL A 5 4.45 17.99 -2.31
C VAL A 5 3.56 17.80 -3.53
N GLY A 6 2.70 18.77 -3.79
CA GLY A 6 1.81 18.76 -4.95
C GLY A 6 2.49 19.20 -6.25
N LEU A 7 1.74 19.17 -7.35
CA LEU A 7 2.21 19.66 -8.66
C LEU A 7 2.52 21.16 -8.67
N ASP A 8 1.95 21.90 -7.74
CA ASP A 8 2.25 23.31 -7.46
C ASP A 8 3.57 23.52 -6.71
N ARG A 9 4.32 22.44 -6.45
CA ARG A 9 5.57 22.39 -5.68
C ARG A 9 5.44 22.86 -4.22
N ARG A 10 4.21 22.98 -3.71
CA ARG A 10 3.94 23.31 -2.31
C ARG A 10 3.75 22.04 -1.51
N ARG A 11 4.35 22.00 -0.31
CA ARG A 11 4.10 20.93 0.64
C ARG A 11 2.83 21.25 1.42
N ASP A 12 1.85 20.38 1.30
CA ASP A 12 0.55 20.52 1.93
C ASP A 12 0.03 19.14 2.38
N PRO A 13 0.38 18.72 3.60
CA PRO A 13 -0.08 17.44 4.14
C PRO A 13 -1.60 17.37 4.30
N ASP A 14 -2.27 18.47 4.58
CA ASP A 14 -3.73 18.51 4.78
C ASP A 14 -4.46 18.20 3.49
N ARG A 15 -3.88 18.58 2.35
CA ARG A 15 -4.36 18.19 1.03
C ARG A 15 -4.36 16.68 0.85
N ILE A 16 -3.33 15.99 1.32
CA ILE A 16 -3.29 14.51 1.30
C ILE A 16 -4.41 13.93 2.15
N ILE A 17 -4.59 14.41 3.38
CA ILE A 17 -5.68 13.95 4.26
C ILE A 17 -7.05 14.17 3.61
N SER A 18 -7.24 15.31 2.95
CA SER A 18 -8.49 15.60 2.24
C SER A 18 -8.75 14.62 1.11
N VAL A 19 -7.74 14.23 0.32
CA VAL A 19 -7.86 13.17 -0.71
C VAL A 19 -8.18 11.82 -0.08
N LEU A 20 -7.55 11.46 1.05
CA LEU A 20 -7.87 10.22 1.76
C LEU A 20 -9.33 10.19 2.23
N ARG A 21 -9.86 11.33 2.68
CA ARG A 21 -11.28 11.46 3.07
C ARG A 21 -12.24 11.33 1.88
N GLU A 22 -11.87 11.82 0.68
CA GLU A 22 -12.66 11.61 -0.54
C GLU A 22 -12.80 10.12 -0.86
N ILE A 23 -11.75 9.33 -0.68
CA ILE A 23 -11.74 7.89 -1.00
C ILE A 23 -12.37 7.08 0.14
N ASN A 24 -12.12 7.46 1.40
CA ASN A 24 -12.64 6.84 2.61
C ASN A 24 -12.42 5.32 2.71
N ALA A 25 -11.26 4.85 2.27
CA ALA A 25 -10.92 3.42 2.31
C ALA A 25 -10.69 2.90 3.74
N ASP A 26 -10.90 1.60 3.96
CA ASP A 26 -10.70 0.94 5.25
C ASP A 26 -9.22 0.79 5.60
N VAL A 27 -8.39 0.50 4.59
CA VAL A 27 -6.94 0.37 4.71
C VAL A 27 -6.25 1.17 3.60
N ILE A 28 -5.22 1.91 3.96
CA ILE A 28 -4.51 2.80 3.04
C ILE A 28 -3.01 2.52 3.13
N ALA A 29 -2.37 2.21 2.00
CA ALA A 29 -0.92 2.13 1.89
C ALA A 29 -0.38 3.43 1.28
N LEU A 30 0.44 4.13 2.02
CA LEU A 30 1.10 5.36 1.60
C LEU A 30 2.57 5.10 1.27
N GLN A 31 3.03 5.63 0.15
CA GLN A 31 4.44 5.68 -0.22
C GLN A 31 4.95 7.11 -0.08
N GLU A 32 6.24 7.25 0.26
CA GLU A 32 6.88 8.54 0.55
C GLU A 32 6.20 9.32 1.68
N ALA A 33 5.71 8.60 2.70
CA ALA A 33 5.04 9.18 3.86
C ALA A 33 6.01 9.83 4.86
N ASP A 34 7.32 9.58 4.71
CA ASP A 34 8.37 10.16 5.56
C ASP A 34 9.34 10.99 4.75
N MET A 35 10.00 11.93 5.42
CA MET A 35 11.11 12.70 4.85
C MET A 35 12.30 11.78 4.54
N ARG A 36 13.03 12.08 3.47
CA ARG A 36 14.12 11.20 2.98
C ARG A 36 15.39 11.29 3.82
N LEU A 37 15.64 12.44 4.43
CA LEU A 37 16.87 12.78 5.17
C LEU A 37 16.59 13.09 6.65
N GLY A 38 17.63 13.09 7.44
CA GLY A 38 17.58 13.37 8.88
C GLY A 38 16.81 12.28 9.65
N ASP A 39 15.98 12.71 10.59
CA ASP A 39 15.18 11.84 11.45
C ASP A 39 14.08 11.07 10.71
N ARG A 40 13.97 11.28 9.40
CA ARG A 40 12.88 10.72 8.56
C ARG A 40 11.50 10.97 9.16
N ALA A 41 11.29 12.21 9.61
CA ALA A 41 10.03 12.61 10.21
C ALA A 41 8.87 12.38 9.24
N SER A 42 7.75 11.95 9.79
CA SER A 42 6.51 11.79 9.03
C SER A 42 6.07 13.11 8.38
N VAL A 43 5.55 13.00 7.17
CA VAL A 43 4.93 14.10 6.44
C VAL A 43 3.55 14.42 7.03
N LEU A 44 2.77 13.39 7.37
CA LEU A 44 1.52 13.55 8.08
C LEU A 44 1.79 13.54 9.58
N SER A 45 1.36 14.58 10.29
CA SER A 45 1.49 14.61 11.74
C SER A 45 0.54 13.59 12.38
N ARG A 46 0.94 12.99 13.52
CA ARG A 46 0.06 12.10 14.28
C ARG A 46 -1.21 12.84 14.71
N ALA A 47 -1.09 14.09 15.15
CA ALA A 47 -2.23 14.93 15.53
C ALA A 47 -3.24 15.12 14.38
N ALA A 48 -2.76 15.35 13.14
CA ALA A 48 -3.65 15.46 11.99
C ALA A 48 -4.34 14.13 11.64
N LEU A 49 -3.70 13.00 11.92
CA LEU A 49 -4.30 11.66 11.77
C LEU A 49 -5.29 11.34 12.90
N ASP A 50 -5.09 11.91 14.10
CA ASP A 50 -6.01 11.71 15.23
C ASP A 50 -7.41 12.28 14.95
N ASP A 51 -7.51 13.31 14.12
CA ASP A 51 -8.77 13.89 13.63
C ASP A 51 -9.39 13.10 12.46
N THR A 52 -8.89 11.89 12.19
CA THR A 52 -9.39 11.02 11.11
C THR A 52 -9.92 9.70 11.65
N HIS A 53 -10.58 8.94 10.78
CA HIS A 53 -11.03 7.58 11.10
C HIS A 53 -9.91 6.55 11.13
N TRP A 54 -8.69 6.93 10.73
CA TRP A 54 -7.55 6.03 10.61
C TRP A 54 -6.56 6.20 11.76
N ARG A 55 -5.84 5.13 11.99
CA ARG A 55 -4.63 5.12 12.80
C ARG A 55 -3.48 4.51 12.00
N PRO A 56 -2.26 4.98 12.14
CA PRO A 56 -1.11 4.34 11.52
C PRO A 56 -0.82 3.01 12.24
N ALA A 57 -0.48 1.98 11.47
CA ALA A 57 0.10 0.78 12.02
C ALA A 57 1.55 1.07 12.46
N ASP A 58 1.94 0.56 13.61
CA ASP A 58 3.28 0.80 14.17
C ASP A 58 4.30 -0.17 13.54
N VAL A 59 4.76 0.17 12.35
CA VAL A 59 5.82 -0.56 11.62
C VAL A 59 7.17 0.16 11.69
N GLY A 60 7.22 1.30 12.38
CA GLY A 60 8.39 2.19 12.41
C GLY A 60 9.40 1.79 13.47
N LYS A 61 10.65 1.58 13.06
CA LYS A 61 11.80 1.48 13.99
C LYS A 61 12.30 2.85 14.46
N ARG A 62 11.67 3.95 14.02
CA ARG A 62 12.08 5.33 14.33
C ARG A 62 10.91 6.12 14.90
N PRO A 63 11.06 6.79 16.05
CA PRO A 63 9.94 7.44 16.77
C PRO A 63 9.21 8.52 15.96
N ARG A 64 9.90 9.17 15.01
CA ARG A 64 9.34 10.28 14.22
C ARG A 64 8.82 9.84 12.84
N SER A 65 9.11 8.61 12.42
CA SER A 65 8.60 8.02 11.17
C SER A 65 7.18 7.50 11.36
N LEU A 66 6.36 7.57 10.32
CA LEU A 66 5.04 6.97 10.31
C LEU A 66 5.08 5.51 9.92
N GLY A 67 6.12 5.10 9.18
CA GLY A 67 6.24 3.77 8.62
C GLY A 67 7.69 3.30 8.46
N TRP A 68 7.92 2.45 7.47
CA TRP A 68 9.22 1.88 7.15
C TRP A 68 9.69 2.32 5.76
N HIS A 69 10.83 3.03 5.70
CA HIS A 69 11.36 3.59 4.45
C HIS A 69 10.34 4.42 3.64
N GLY A 70 9.45 5.14 4.34
CA GLY A 70 8.39 5.93 3.74
C GLY A 70 7.14 5.14 3.35
N ASN A 71 7.09 3.83 3.61
CA ASN A 71 5.87 3.04 3.47
C ASN A 71 5.12 3.04 4.79
N ALA A 72 3.93 3.63 4.81
CA ALA A 72 3.06 3.63 5.96
C ALA A 72 1.72 2.98 5.60
N ILE A 73 1.14 2.26 6.56
CA ILE A 73 -0.19 1.68 6.42
C ILE A 73 -1.09 2.32 7.47
N LEU A 74 -2.18 2.92 6.99
CA LEU A 74 -3.23 3.44 7.83
C LEU A 74 -4.38 2.44 7.84
N VAL A 75 -4.91 2.17 9.02
CA VAL A 75 -6.01 1.23 9.23
C VAL A 75 -7.15 1.95 9.93
N ARG A 76 -8.36 1.71 9.53
CA ARG A 76 -9.56 2.22 10.17
C ARG A 76 -9.57 1.86 11.65
N ARG A 77 -9.99 2.77 12.53
CA ARG A 77 -9.86 2.61 13.99
C ARG A 77 -10.70 1.48 14.56
N ASP A 78 -11.77 1.11 13.89
CA ASP A 78 -12.66 0.00 14.24
C ASP A 78 -12.11 -1.39 13.89
N PHE A 79 -11.03 -1.48 13.10
CA PHE A 79 -10.34 -2.75 12.86
C PHE A 79 -9.23 -2.97 13.88
N GLU A 80 -9.10 -4.19 14.35
CA GLU A 80 -8.00 -4.60 15.21
C GLU A 80 -6.71 -4.79 14.39
N ILE A 81 -5.60 -4.21 14.84
CA ILE A 81 -4.27 -4.52 14.30
C ILE A 81 -3.71 -5.65 15.14
N LEU A 82 -3.56 -6.83 14.53
CA LEU A 82 -3.09 -8.05 15.18
C LEU A 82 -1.55 -8.13 15.22
N ASP A 83 -0.90 -7.65 14.14
CA ASP A 83 0.56 -7.60 14.02
C ASP A 83 0.97 -6.52 13.02
N ALA A 84 2.14 -5.93 13.21
CA ALA A 84 2.70 -4.95 12.30
C ALA A 84 4.22 -5.06 12.27
N GLN A 85 4.80 -5.21 11.06
CA GLN A 85 6.24 -5.41 10.89
C GLN A 85 6.77 -4.66 9.68
N PRO A 86 8.00 -4.12 9.77
CA PRO A 86 8.74 -3.68 8.59
C PRO A 86 9.27 -4.91 7.84
N LEU A 87 9.29 -4.85 6.51
CA LEU A 87 9.96 -5.83 5.66
C LEU A 87 11.23 -5.22 5.07
N ASP A 88 12.36 -5.82 5.40
CA ASP A 88 13.64 -5.45 4.84
C ASP A 88 13.77 -6.09 3.45
N LEU A 89 13.77 -5.26 2.41
CA LEU A 89 13.92 -5.70 1.02
C LEU A 89 15.35 -5.44 0.52
N PRO A 90 15.88 -6.26 -0.40
CA PRO A 90 17.16 -5.99 -1.03
C PRO A 90 17.10 -4.68 -1.83
N THR A 91 17.87 -3.66 -1.42
CA THR A 91 17.74 -2.31 -1.98
C THR A 91 19.08 -1.58 -1.99
N LEU A 92 19.24 -0.66 -2.95
CA LEU A 92 20.32 0.33 -2.99
C LEU A 92 19.85 1.70 -2.45
N GLU A 93 18.57 1.98 -2.54
CA GLU A 93 17.91 3.17 -2.00
C GLU A 93 17.01 2.78 -0.82
N PRO A 94 16.59 3.72 0.03
CA PRO A 94 15.65 3.43 1.11
C PRO A 94 14.25 3.12 0.55
N ARG A 95 14.10 1.94 0.00
CA ARG A 95 12.88 1.32 -0.46
C ARG A 95 12.55 0.16 0.47
N GLY A 96 11.31 -0.27 0.54
CA GLY A 96 10.92 -1.34 1.45
C GLY A 96 9.46 -1.69 1.33
N ALA A 97 9.02 -2.52 2.26
CA ALA A 97 7.62 -2.83 2.45
C ALA A 97 7.27 -2.83 3.94
N ALA A 98 6.00 -2.67 4.23
CA ALA A 98 5.42 -2.81 5.56
C ALA A 98 4.33 -3.89 5.51
N ARG A 99 4.30 -4.77 6.50
CA ARG A 99 3.24 -5.77 6.68
C ARG A 99 2.38 -5.39 7.88
N VAL A 100 1.08 -5.51 7.72
CA VAL A 100 0.11 -5.38 8.80
C VAL A 100 -0.91 -6.50 8.69
N ASP A 101 -1.13 -7.23 9.77
CA ASP A 101 -2.18 -8.20 9.89
C ASP A 101 -3.31 -7.56 10.69
N ILE A 102 -4.53 -7.56 10.14
CA ILE A 102 -5.72 -6.97 10.77
C ILE A 102 -6.81 -8.01 10.98
N GLY A 103 -7.63 -7.80 12.00
CA GLY A 103 -8.83 -8.59 12.26
C GLY A 103 -10.05 -7.94 11.60
N ILE A 104 -10.72 -8.66 10.70
CA ILE A 104 -11.97 -8.24 10.07
C ILE A 104 -12.99 -9.36 10.21
N ASN A 105 -14.10 -9.11 10.91
CA ASN A 105 -15.17 -10.09 11.10
C ASN A 105 -14.68 -11.46 11.61
N GLY A 106 -13.71 -11.46 12.51
CA GLY A 106 -13.11 -12.68 13.08
C GLY A 106 -12.08 -13.38 12.18
N HIS A 107 -11.72 -12.80 11.04
CA HIS A 107 -10.68 -13.32 10.14
C HIS A 107 -9.43 -12.47 10.19
N ARG A 108 -8.27 -13.12 10.13
CA ARG A 108 -7.00 -12.45 9.91
C ARG A 108 -6.88 -12.12 8.42
N VAL A 109 -6.55 -10.88 8.12
CA VAL A 109 -6.25 -10.37 6.78
C VAL A 109 -4.87 -9.74 6.80
N ARG A 110 -4.04 -10.06 5.84
CA ARG A 110 -2.69 -9.51 5.70
C ARG A 110 -2.63 -8.45 4.63
N ILE A 111 -2.04 -7.32 4.98
CA ILE A 111 -1.83 -6.20 4.08
C ILE A 111 -0.33 -5.95 3.96
N ILE A 112 0.18 -5.84 2.73
CA ILE A 112 1.56 -5.42 2.46
C ILE A 112 1.51 -4.13 1.65
N GLY A 113 2.05 -3.07 2.22
CA GLY A 113 2.29 -1.80 1.54
C GLY A 113 3.74 -1.74 1.05
N THR A 114 3.96 -1.48 -0.23
CA THR A 114 5.32 -1.49 -0.80
C THR A 114 5.60 -0.29 -1.69
N HIS A 115 6.89 0.06 -1.79
CA HIS A 115 7.44 0.97 -2.78
C HIS A 115 8.72 0.34 -3.33
N LEU A 116 8.62 -0.25 -4.52
CA LEU A 116 9.73 -0.99 -5.14
C LEU A 116 10.75 -0.05 -5.77
N ASP A 117 11.94 -0.57 -6.02
CA ASP A 117 13.08 0.14 -6.60
C ASP A 117 12.82 0.56 -8.06
N LEU A 118 13.60 1.53 -8.55
CA LEU A 118 13.58 1.97 -9.94
C LEU A 118 14.29 0.98 -10.87
N SER A 119 15.21 0.16 -10.35
CA SER A 119 15.91 -0.87 -11.10
C SER A 119 15.04 -2.11 -11.33
N GLY A 120 14.91 -2.57 -12.57
CA GLY A 120 14.12 -3.75 -12.92
C GLY A 120 14.59 -5.04 -12.25
N LEU A 121 15.91 -5.23 -12.13
CA LEU A 121 16.48 -6.40 -11.45
C LEU A 121 16.16 -6.36 -9.95
N ARG A 122 16.35 -5.21 -9.31
CA ARG A 122 16.02 -5.04 -7.90
C ARG A 122 14.54 -5.26 -7.60
N ARG A 123 13.65 -4.75 -8.45
CA ARG A 123 12.21 -5.00 -8.29
C ARG A 123 11.86 -6.48 -8.28
N ARG A 124 12.51 -7.29 -9.14
CA ARG A 124 12.30 -8.75 -9.13
C ARG A 124 12.77 -9.37 -7.83
N ASP A 125 13.97 -9.03 -7.38
CA ASP A 125 14.50 -9.53 -6.11
C ASP A 125 13.62 -9.11 -4.93
N GLN A 126 13.09 -7.88 -4.94
CA GLN A 126 12.18 -7.38 -3.93
C GLN A 126 10.83 -8.11 -3.94
N ALA A 127 10.25 -8.37 -5.12
CA ALA A 127 9.04 -9.16 -5.25
C ALA A 127 9.23 -10.59 -4.70
N LYS A 128 10.35 -11.25 -5.04
CA LYS A 128 10.72 -12.56 -4.48
C LYS A 128 10.86 -12.52 -2.96
N ALA A 129 11.50 -11.48 -2.41
CA ALA A 129 11.67 -11.34 -0.97
C ALA A 129 10.33 -11.15 -0.24
N ILE A 130 9.39 -10.41 -0.84
CA ILE A 130 8.02 -10.28 -0.30
C ILE A 130 7.33 -11.65 -0.29
N LEU A 131 7.40 -12.41 -1.39
CA LEU A 131 6.77 -13.73 -1.49
C LEU A 131 7.41 -14.73 -0.52
N ALA A 132 8.73 -14.78 -0.44
CA ALA A 132 9.44 -15.63 0.53
C ALA A 132 9.04 -15.31 1.97
N HIS A 133 8.90 -14.01 2.31
CA HIS A 133 8.42 -13.62 3.63
C HIS A 133 6.99 -14.14 3.89
N LEU A 134 6.12 -14.15 2.89
CA LEU A 134 4.76 -14.68 3.02
C LEU A 134 4.75 -16.20 3.22
N ASP A 135 5.63 -16.93 2.54
CA ASP A 135 5.80 -18.37 2.70
C ASP A 135 6.31 -18.73 4.11
N ASP A 136 7.21 -17.90 4.67
CA ASP A 136 7.76 -18.08 6.01
C ASP A 136 6.76 -17.74 7.15
N CYS A 137 5.68 -17.05 6.85
CA CYS A 137 4.69 -16.63 7.87
C CYS A 137 3.87 -17.79 8.46
N GLY A 138 4.02 -19.01 7.97
CA GLY A 138 3.45 -20.24 8.54
C GLY A 138 1.93 -20.37 8.50
N GLU A 139 1.20 -19.29 8.53
CA GLU A 139 -0.27 -19.25 8.49
C GLU A 139 -0.75 -18.55 7.23
N ALA A 140 -1.30 -19.32 6.30
CA ALA A 140 -1.93 -18.75 5.11
C ALA A 140 -3.16 -17.94 5.51
N CYS A 141 -3.24 -16.71 5.07
CA CYS A 141 -4.40 -15.85 5.28
C CYS A 141 -4.64 -14.98 4.04
N PRO A 142 -5.88 -14.53 3.81
CA PRO A 142 -6.18 -13.63 2.71
C PRO A 142 -5.24 -12.43 2.72
N THR A 143 -4.49 -12.24 1.62
CA THR A 143 -3.42 -11.25 1.55
C THR A 143 -3.67 -10.25 0.42
N VAL A 144 -3.37 -8.97 0.69
CA VAL A 144 -3.37 -7.88 -0.29
C VAL A 144 -1.99 -7.22 -0.29
N ILE A 145 -1.37 -7.13 -1.47
CA ILE A 145 -0.11 -6.41 -1.68
C ILE A 145 -0.42 -5.20 -2.55
N MET A 146 -0.11 -4.01 -2.07
CA MET A 146 -0.44 -2.78 -2.77
C MET A 146 0.64 -1.70 -2.63
N GLY A 147 0.73 -0.83 -3.63
CA GLY A 147 1.67 0.28 -3.61
C GLY A 147 2.27 0.61 -4.96
N ASP A 148 3.36 1.37 -4.95
CA ASP A 148 4.11 1.75 -6.13
C ASP A 148 5.15 0.66 -6.46
N PHE A 149 4.87 -0.08 -7.53
CA PHE A 149 5.75 -1.13 -8.02
C PHE A 149 6.84 -0.60 -8.96
N ASN A 150 6.77 0.67 -9.36
CA ASN A 150 7.69 1.28 -10.35
C ASN A 150 7.86 0.45 -11.63
N GLN A 151 6.88 -0.42 -11.92
CA GLN A 151 6.92 -1.36 -13.04
C GLN A 151 5.99 -0.91 -14.15
N TRP A 152 6.57 -0.50 -15.29
CA TRP A 152 5.82 -0.04 -16.46
C TRP A 152 5.07 -1.18 -17.17
N GLY A 153 5.70 -2.34 -17.30
CA GLY A 153 5.10 -3.52 -17.93
C GLY A 153 4.03 -4.17 -17.06
N VAL A 154 2.94 -4.62 -17.68
CA VAL A 154 1.80 -5.21 -16.97
C VAL A 154 2.06 -6.67 -16.58
N ARG A 155 2.81 -7.41 -17.40
CA ARG A 155 3.04 -8.86 -17.25
C ARG A 155 4.53 -9.24 -17.14
N GLY A 156 5.44 -8.29 -17.28
CA GLY A 156 6.89 -8.53 -17.29
C GLY A 156 7.59 -8.06 -16.02
N GLY A 157 8.89 -8.32 -15.92
CA GLY A 157 9.71 -7.87 -14.80
C GLY A 157 9.23 -8.44 -13.46
N ALA A 158 9.11 -7.60 -12.44
CA ALA A 158 8.68 -8.00 -11.11
C ALA A 158 7.27 -8.64 -11.08
N MET A 159 6.41 -8.32 -12.04
CA MET A 159 5.06 -8.89 -12.09
C MET A 159 5.04 -10.38 -12.42
N GLN A 160 6.09 -10.92 -13.01
CA GLN A 160 6.21 -12.36 -13.31
C GLN A 160 6.40 -13.21 -12.05
N GLU A 161 6.88 -12.62 -10.97
CA GLU A 161 7.08 -13.33 -9.71
C GLU A 161 5.74 -13.66 -9.03
N PHE A 162 4.70 -12.87 -9.31
CA PHE A 162 3.32 -13.14 -8.87
C PHE A 162 2.64 -14.07 -9.88
N GLY A 163 2.95 -15.37 -9.81
CA GLY A 163 2.41 -16.40 -10.69
C GLY A 163 0.93 -16.75 -10.40
N ASP A 164 0.54 -17.98 -10.70
CA ASP A 164 -0.86 -18.44 -10.64
C ASP A 164 -1.51 -18.41 -9.25
N GLY A 165 -0.72 -18.20 -8.19
CA GLY A 165 -1.21 -18.02 -6.81
C GLY A 165 -1.75 -16.62 -6.50
N TRP A 166 -1.68 -15.67 -7.44
CA TRP A 166 -1.98 -14.26 -7.21
C TRP A 166 -2.80 -13.64 -8.32
N ASN A 167 -3.75 -12.80 -7.95
CA ASN A 167 -4.52 -11.98 -8.87
C ASN A 167 -3.98 -10.55 -8.90
N THR A 168 -3.40 -10.13 -10.01
CA THR A 168 -3.11 -8.70 -10.25
C THR A 168 -4.36 -8.01 -10.75
N LEU A 169 -4.89 -7.05 -9.98
CA LEU A 169 -6.10 -6.35 -10.39
C LEU A 169 -5.85 -5.49 -11.65
N PRO A 170 -6.82 -5.39 -12.56
CA PRO A 170 -6.70 -4.65 -13.82
C PRO A 170 -6.83 -3.14 -13.60
N THR A 171 -5.89 -2.56 -12.88
CA THR A 171 -5.91 -1.16 -12.44
C THR A 171 -5.68 -0.16 -13.57
N GLY A 172 -6.15 1.07 -13.37
CA GLY A 172 -5.95 2.19 -14.29
C GLY A 172 -4.53 2.76 -14.29
N ARG A 173 -4.33 3.82 -15.09
CA ARG A 173 -3.08 4.58 -15.12
C ARG A 173 -3.10 5.61 -14.00
N THR A 174 -2.00 5.74 -13.26
CA THR A 174 -1.89 6.58 -12.07
C THR A 174 -0.83 7.67 -12.21
N PHE A 175 0.15 7.48 -13.11
CA PHE A 175 1.29 8.36 -13.24
C PHE A 175 1.48 8.88 -14.68
N PRO A 176 1.91 10.14 -14.87
CA PRO A 176 1.86 11.22 -13.88
C PRO A 176 0.40 11.70 -13.66
N SER A 177 0.07 12.18 -12.46
CA SER A 177 -1.30 12.53 -12.06
C SER A 177 -2.00 13.51 -12.99
N ARG A 178 -1.26 14.44 -13.60
CA ARG A 178 -1.81 15.43 -14.53
C ARG A 178 -2.30 14.83 -15.85
N GLN A 179 -1.61 13.81 -16.37
CA GLN A 179 -1.96 13.09 -17.59
C GLN A 179 -1.48 11.64 -17.48
N PRO A 180 -2.28 10.77 -16.88
CA PRO A 180 -1.85 9.42 -16.56
C PRO A 180 -1.56 8.57 -17.81
N VAL A 181 -0.33 8.09 -17.94
CA VAL A 181 0.13 7.23 -19.03
C VAL A 181 0.66 5.88 -18.55
N ALA A 182 1.14 5.81 -17.28
CA ALA A 182 1.73 4.61 -16.70
C ALA A 182 0.89 4.05 -15.56
N ARG A 183 0.92 2.73 -15.43
CA ARG A 183 0.31 1.96 -14.33
C ARG A 183 1.42 1.53 -13.38
N LEU A 184 1.96 2.45 -12.57
CA LEU A 184 3.05 2.14 -11.64
C LEU A 184 2.53 1.55 -10.33
N ASP A 185 1.34 1.99 -9.92
CA ASP A 185 0.67 1.50 -8.71
C ASP A 185 -0.11 0.23 -9.02
N ARG A 186 -0.07 -0.73 -8.11
CA ARG A 186 -0.71 -2.05 -8.24
C ARG A 186 -1.43 -2.43 -6.95
N ILE A 187 -2.47 -3.23 -7.14
CA ILE A 187 -3.11 -4.03 -6.09
C ILE A 187 -3.07 -5.48 -6.56
N ILE A 188 -2.49 -6.34 -5.75
CA ILE A 188 -2.35 -7.78 -5.99
C ILE A 188 -2.97 -8.49 -4.81
N THR A 189 -3.80 -9.49 -5.07
CA THR A 189 -4.49 -10.26 -4.04
C THR A 189 -4.16 -11.73 -4.13
N SER A 190 -4.17 -12.43 -3.01
CA SER A 190 -4.25 -13.88 -3.01
C SER A 190 -5.60 -14.34 -3.57
N LEU A 191 -5.71 -15.64 -3.92
CA LEU A 191 -6.86 -16.17 -4.67
C LEU A 191 -8.17 -16.19 -3.88
N GLU A 192 -8.11 -16.00 -2.55
CA GLU A 192 -9.27 -16.01 -1.67
C GLU A 192 -10.14 -14.75 -1.79
N TRP A 193 -9.61 -13.69 -2.42
CA TRP A 193 -10.34 -12.44 -2.58
C TRP A 193 -11.18 -12.39 -3.85
N ASP A 194 -12.42 -11.94 -3.70
CA ASP A 194 -13.28 -11.53 -4.80
C ASP A 194 -13.19 -10.01 -4.97
N MET A 195 -12.86 -9.56 -6.17
CA MET A 195 -12.87 -8.14 -6.52
C MET A 195 -14.30 -7.70 -6.81
N VAL A 196 -14.80 -6.71 -6.06
CA VAL A 196 -16.12 -6.12 -6.27
C VAL A 196 -16.03 -4.94 -7.24
N GLU A 197 -15.17 -3.98 -6.92
CA GLU A 197 -14.95 -2.79 -7.73
C GLU A 197 -13.51 -2.30 -7.57
N HIS A 198 -13.01 -1.55 -8.55
CA HIS A 198 -11.71 -0.90 -8.46
C HIS A 198 -11.66 0.35 -9.34
N GLY A 199 -10.74 1.25 -9.05
CA GLY A 199 -10.59 2.45 -9.85
C GLY A 199 -9.37 3.28 -9.50
N VAL A 200 -9.20 4.34 -10.28
CA VAL A 200 -8.28 5.43 -10.00
C VAL A 200 -9.10 6.63 -9.54
N HIS A 201 -8.78 7.15 -8.36
CA HIS A 201 -9.45 8.33 -7.86
C HIS A 201 -8.88 9.58 -8.51
N HIS A 202 -9.68 10.22 -9.37
CA HIS A 202 -9.29 11.39 -10.13
C HIS A 202 -10.23 12.55 -9.84
N SER A 203 -9.97 13.29 -8.79
CA SER A 203 -10.61 14.56 -8.47
C SER A 203 -9.69 15.74 -8.80
N ALA A 204 -10.23 16.95 -8.79
CA ALA A 204 -9.43 18.17 -8.94
C ALA A 204 -8.36 18.27 -7.83
N LEU A 205 -8.67 17.76 -6.63
CA LEU A 205 -7.77 17.75 -5.49
C LEU A 205 -6.68 16.69 -5.65
N SER A 206 -7.05 15.43 -5.96
CA SER A 206 -6.10 14.35 -6.13
C SER A 206 -5.12 14.58 -7.27
N ALA A 207 -5.56 15.19 -8.37
CA ALA A 207 -4.72 15.55 -9.50
C ALA A 207 -3.61 16.56 -9.15
N GLN A 208 -3.80 17.36 -8.10
CA GLN A 208 -2.81 18.33 -7.62
C GLN A 208 -2.00 17.84 -6.42
N ALA A 209 -2.53 16.91 -5.64
CA ALA A 209 -1.98 16.54 -4.34
C ALA A 209 -0.65 15.77 -4.43
N SER A 210 -0.43 15.02 -5.50
CA SER A 210 0.75 14.18 -5.71
C SER A 210 1.02 14.03 -7.22
N ASP A 211 2.19 13.54 -7.58
CA ASP A 211 2.54 13.12 -8.93
C ASP A 211 1.91 11.78 -9.34
N HIS A 212 1.35 11.02 -8.40
CA HIS A 212 0.53 9.84 -8.63
C HIS A 212 -0.93 10.09 -8.22
N LEU A 213 -1.87 9.52 -8.96
CA LEU A 213 -3.26 9.42 -8.55
C LEU A 213 -3.45 8.22 -7.62
N PRO A 214 -4.34 8.32 -6.62
CA PRO A 214 -4.67 7.18 -5.77
C PRO A 214 -5.36 6.06 -6.54
N LEU A 215 -4.92 4.83 -6.27
CA LEU A 215 -5.54 3.60 -6.75
C LEU A 215 -6.35 2.99 -5.61
N TRP A 216 -7.54 2.48 -5.90
CA TRP A 216 -8.38 1.83 -4.91
C TRP A 216 -9.05 0.56 -5.46
N ALA A 217 -9.43 -0.34 -4.55
CA ALA A 217 -10.24 -1.52 -4.84
C ALA A 217 -11.17 -1.82 -3.67
N GLU A 218 -12.38 -2.25 -3.97
CA GLU A 218 -13.29 -2.89 -3.05
C GLU A 218 -13.17 -4.41 -3.21
N LEU A 219 -12.85 -5.07 -2.10
CA LEU A 219 -12.63 -6.51 -2.05
C LEU A 219 -13.62 -7.13 -1.08
N SER A 220 -14.24 -8.22 -1.48
CA SER A 220 -15.05 -9.05 -0.59
C SER A 220 -14.22 -10.20 -0.05
N MET A 221 -14.40 -10.51 1.24
CA MET A 221 -13.82 -11.72 1.81
C MET A 221 -14.56 -12.94 1.29
N PRO A 222 -13.83 -14.04 1.01
CA PRO A 222 -14.47 -15.26 0.59
C PRO A 222 -15.50 -15.69 1.65
N LYS A 223 -16.68 -16.04 1.22
CA LYS A 223 -17.61 -16.77 2.09
C LYS A 223 -16.92 -18.06 2.46
N LEU A 224 -16.45 -18.17 3.70
CA LEU A 224 -15.99 -19.44 4.23
C LEU A 224 -17.12 -20.43 3.99
N LYS A 225 -16.91 -21.41 3.12
CA LYS A 225 -17.78 -22.59 3.04
C LYS A 225 -17.78 -23.17 4.44
N ALA A 226 -18.90 -23.03 5.14
CA ALA A 226 -19.08 -23.71 6.40
C ALA A 226 -18.76 -25.18 6.13
N VAL A 227 -17.69 -25.67 6.72
CA VAL A 227 -17.38 -27.09 6.72
C VAL A 227 -18.49 -27.72 7.56
N LEU A 228 -19.54 -28.14 6.89
CA LEU A 228 -20.54 -29.01 7.50
C LEU A 228 -19.77 -30.25 7.94
N LYS A 229 -19.44 -30.32 9.21
CA LYS A 229 -19.04 -31.56 9.85
C LYS A 229 -20.21 -32.53 9.66
N LYS A 230 -20.05 -33.54 8.80
CA LYS A 230 -20.84 -34.73 8.80
C LYS A 230 -20.45 -35.60 9.99
#